data_ffa2a64965559e64670f6a24e5fa46fa
#
_entry.id   ffa2a64965559e64670f6a24e5fa46fa
#
_cell.length_a   1.000
_cell.length_b   1.000
_cell.length_c   1.000
_cell.angle_alpha   90.00
_cell.angle_beta   90.00
_cell.angle_gamma   90.00
#
_symmetry.space_group_name_H-M   'P 1'
#
loop_
_entity.id
_entity.type
_entity.pdbx_description
1 polymer ?
#
loop_
_entity_poly.entity_id
_entity_poly.type
_entity_poly.pdbx_seq_one_letter_code
_entity_poly.pdbx_strand_id
1 'polypeptide(L)'
;MIEVLKKILIEKYLITSSKIYAQQGGWASLAYKIEDNNGHLYFLKVYEKSRKSTPYLIKHIDIYLPIVDWLYNQTSLEGKIIQLIKTQTKRFKVEDESYVYILFDYIEGKTVGKQSLKEEQVIKLAEIVSQLHNLEDLPFDIKQITETFHLSSISKLRDWIDKSFDQLKIAINEILKPNLSTINRQISEWYHLSKVLKEKHLRFCLCHTDIHHWNIITRGEQLYLLDWEGIKFAPREADIFSIYQQPYFDSFIRRYYELNPDYQINYDVLQFYLLSRKLQDIFEFIEQLQFDELNQEEYKMNLNYLRKEVNGLKETSKRKI
;
A
#
# COMPACT_ATOMS: atom_id res chain seq x y z
N MET A 1 -3.87 0.62 -27.11
CA MET A 1 -3.74 1.33 -25.81
C MET A 1 -3.35 2.79 -26.00
N ILE A 2 -2.18 3.14 -26.57
CA ILE A 2 -1.69 4.55 -26.63
C ILE A 2 -2.70 5.51 -27.26
N GLU A 3 -3.34 5.15 -28.37
CA GLU A 3 -4.35 6.02 -29.00
C GLU A 3 -5.59 6.24 -28.11
N VAL A 4 -5.97 5.24 -27.32
CA VAL A 4 -7.05 5.37 -26.33
C VAL A 4 -6.63 6.36 -25.25
N LEU A 5 -5.39 6.27 -24.74
CA LEU A 5 -4.87 7.19 -23.74
C LEU A 5 -4.85 8.64 -24.25
N LYS A 6 -4.35 8.88 -25.49
CA LYS A 6 -4.36 10.22 -26.11
C LYS A 6 -5.77 10.79 -26.18
N LYS A 7 -6.74 9.99 -26.61
CA LYS A 7 -8.16 10.42 -26.68
C LYS A 7 -8.68 10.82 -25.31
N ILE A 8 -8.47 10.00 -24.29
CA ILE A 8 -8.91 10.28 -22.91
C ILE A 8 -8.26 11.55 -22.37
N LEU A 9 -6.95 11.73 -22.58
CA LEU A 9 -6.23 12.93 -22.14
C LEU A 9 -6.81 14.21 -22.77
N ILE A 10 -7.08 14.20 -24.06
CA ILE A 10 -7.66 15.36 -24.75
C ILE A 10 -9.11 15.58 -24.30
N GLU A 11 -9.97 14.56 -24.35
CA GLU A 11 -11.41 14.72 -24.12
C GLU A 11 -11.76 14.97 -22.64
N LYS A 12 -11.00 14.40 -21.71
CA LYS A 12 -11.34 14.46 -20.28
C LYS A 12 -10.49 15.43 -19.48
N TYR A 13 -9.26 15.68 -19.90
CA TYR A 13 -8.31 16.50 -19.15
C TYR A 13 -7.85 17.76 -19.91
N LEU A 14 -8.17 17.92 -21.22
CA LEU A 14 -7.65 18.98 -22.12
C LEU A 14 -6.12 18.93 -22.27
N ILE A 15 -5.53 17.74 -22.16
CA ILE A 15 -4.10 17.55 -22.27
C ILE A 15 -3.79 16.97 -23.64
N THR A 16 -3.01 17.69 -24.46
CA THR A 16 -2.46 17.18 -25.70
C THR A 16 -1.07 16.64 -25.43
N SER A 17 -0.94 15.30 -25.43
CA SER A 17 0.32 14.63 -25.12
C SER A 17 1.24 14.65 -26.34
N SER A 18 2.50 15.05 -26.15
CA SER A 18 3.61 14.91 -27.10
C SER A 18 4.19 13.50 -27.06
N LYS A 19 4.31 12.93 -25.85
CA LYS A 19 4.89 11.59 -25.64
C LYS A 19 4.15 10.85 -24.53
N ILE A 20 4.06 9.52 -24.67
CA ILE A 20 3.52 8.59 -23.66
C ILE A 20 4.50 7.43 -23.56
N TYR A 21 5.04 7.22 -22.36
CA TYR A 21 5.99 6.15 -22.04
C TYR A 21 5.37 5.19 -21.04
N ALA A 22 5.36 3.89 -21.34
CA ALA A 22 5.06 2.88 -20.33
C ALA A 22 6.13 2.93 -19.23
N GLN A 23 5.66 2.88 -17.98
CA GLN A 23 6.50 2.79 -16.80
C GLN A 23 6.33 1.41 -16.17
N GLN A 24 7.31 0.99 -15.39
CA GLN A 24 7.12 -0.18 -14.55
C GLN A 24 6.00 0.15 -13.54
N GLY A 25 4.86 -0.48 -13.72
CA GLY A 25 3.71 -0.36 -12.81
C GLY A 25 3.89 -1.19 -11.54
N GLY A 26 3.02 -0.95 -10.57
CA GLY A 26 2.83 -1.87 -9.46
C GLY A 26 2.07 -3.14 -9.90
N TRP A 27 1.80 -4.05 -8.97
CA TRP A 27 1.12 -5.32 -9.22
C TRP A 27 -0.32 -5.17 -9.75
N ALA A 28 -0.98 -4.06 -9.42
CA ALA A 28 -2.41 -3.88 -9.64
C ALA A 28 -2.77 -3.06 -10.88
N SER A 29 -1.85 -2.30 -11.46
CA SER A 29 -2.15 -1.35 -12.52
C SER A 29 -1.02 -1.20 -13.53
N LEU A 30 -1.39 -0.79 -14.76
CA LEU A 30 -0.45 -0.28 -15.74
C LEU A 30 -0.12 1.18 -15.38
N ALA A 31 1.11 1.60 -15.65
CA ALA A 31 1.59 2.94 -15.37
C ALA A 31 2.20 3.58 -16.61
N TYR A 32 1.91 4.88 -16.80
CA TYR A 32 2.44 5.65 -17.93
C TYR A 32 2.94 7.02 -17.45
N LYS A 33 4.10 7.40 -17.95
CA LYS A 33 4.58 8.79 -17.90
C LYS A 33 4.13 9.50 -19.18
N ILE A 34 3.53 10.67 -19.01
CA ILE A 34 3.00 11.48 -20.11
C ILE A 34 3.72 12.81 -20.11
N GLU A 35 4.15 13.27 -21.27
CA GLU A 35 4.66 14.60 -21.51
C GLU A 35 3.68 15.32 -22.42
N ASP A 36 3.21 16.50 -22.03
CA ASP A 36 2.36 17.32 -22.87
C ASP A 36 3.16 18.18 -23.87
N ASN A 37 2.48 18.94 -24.71
CA ASN A 37 3.13 19.80 -25.70
C ASN A 37 3.90 20.99 -25.09
N ASN A 38 3.67 21.28 -23.82
CA ASN A 38 4.35 22.34 -23.07
C ASN A 38 5.53 21.81 -22.23
N GLY A 39 5.78 20.48 -22.28
CA GLY A 39 6.80 19.82 -21.48
C GLY A 39 6.38 19.49 -20.05
N HIS A 40 5.11 19.71 -19.68
CA HIS A 40 4.63 19.29 -18.38
C HIS A 40 4.47 17.77 -18.32
N LEU A 41 4.77 17.19 -17.16
CA LEU A 41 4.82 15.75 -16.96
C LEU A 41 3.68 15.30 -16.06
N TYR A 42 3.04 14.18 -16.45
CA TYR A 42 1.98 13.54 -15.68
C TYR A 42 2.27 12.06 -15.48
N PHE A 43 1.68 11.50 -14.43
CA PHE A 43 1.67 10.07 -14.14
C PHE A 43 0.24 9.53 -14.27
N LEU A 44 0.04 8.58 -15.17
CA LEU A 44 -1.27 7.95 -15.40
C LEU A 44 -1.25 6.51 -14.90
N LYS A 45 -2.16 6.22 -13.97
CA LYS A 45 -2.44 4.88 -13.45
C LYS A 45 -3.67 4.30 -14.16
N VAL A 46 -3.57 3.07 -14.68
CA VAL A 46 -4.64 2.43 -15.47
C VAL A 46 -4.93 1.05 -14.90
N TYR A 47 -6.17 0.83 -14.44
CA TYR A 47 -6.63 -0.45 -13.89
C TYR A 47 -7.46 -1.19 -14.93
N GLU A 48 -7.12 -2.46 -15.18
CA GLU A 48 -7.85 -3.34 -16.09
C GLU A 48 -9.02 -3.98 -15.35
N LYS A 49 -10.28 -3.72 -15.77
CA LYS A 49 -11.48 -4.29 -15.15
C LYS A 49 -11.58 -5.81 -15.24
N SER A 50 -10.88 -6.42 -16.20
CA SER A 50 -10.83 -7.89 -16.39
C SER A 50 -10.01 -8.62 -15.33
N ARG A 51 -9.11 -7.96 -14.61
CA ARG A 51 -8.31 -8.59 -13.55
C ARG A 51 -9.17 -8.89 -12.33
N LYS A 52 -9.01 -10.06 -11.72
CA LYS A 52 -9.80 -10.51 -10.56
C LYS A 52 -9.71 -9.57 -9.34
N SER A 53 -8.58 -8.90 -9.14
CA SER A 53 -8.37 -7.93 -8.05
C SER A 53 -9.01 -6.56 -8.30
N THR A 54 -9.24 -6.18 -9.55
CA THR A 54 -9.66 -4.82 -9.93
C THR A 54 -11.03 -4.41 -9.37
N PRO A 55 -12.08 -5.24 -9.30
CA PRO A 55 -13.37 -4.82 -8.73
C PRO A 55 -13.26 -4.33 -7.28
N TYR A 56 -12.40 -4.97 -6.48
CA TYR A 56 -12.13 -4.52 -5.12
C TYR A 56 -11.41 -3.17 -5.09
N LEU A 57 -10.37 -3.02 -5.92
CA LEU A 57 -9.58 -1.78 -6.03
C LEU A 57 -10.45 -0.62 -6.52
N ILE A 58 -11.29 -0.82 -7.56
CA ILE A 58 -12.17 0.24 -8.09
C ILE A 58 -13.11 0.78 -7.00
N LYS A 59 -13.66 -0.08 -6.17
CA LYS A 59 -14.52 0.33 -5.06
C LYS A 59 -13.78 1.24 -4.06
N HIS A 60 -12.50 0.97 -3.80
CA HIS A 60 -11.66 1.79 -2.94
C HIS A 60 -11.24 3.12 -3.57
N ILE A 61 -11.10 3.17 -4.90
CA ILE A 61 -10.73 4.38 -5.64
C ILE A 61 -11.67 5.55 -5.31
N ASP A 62 -12.97 5.33 -5.31
CA ASP A 62 -13.96 6.37 -5.04
C ASP A 62 -13.95 6.86 -3.58
N ILE A 63 -13.35 6.08 -2.68
CA ILE A 63 -13.20 6.42 -1.27
C ILE A 63 -11.91 7.22 -1.04
N TYR A 64 -10.78 6.73 -1.55
CA TYR A 64 -9.49 7.32 -1.18
C TYR A 64 -9.11 8.56 -2.01
N LEU A 65 -9.51 8.65 -3.27
CA LEU A 65 -9.13 9.82 -4.10
C LEU A 65 -9.64 11.16 -3.56
N PRO A 66 -10.90 11.29 -3.06
CA PRO A 66 -11.33 12.51 -2.40
C PRO A 66 -10.48 12.86 -1.17
N ILE A 67 -10.02 11.85 -0.42
CA ILE A 67 -9.17 12.04 0.76
C ILE A 67 -7.79 12.55 0.32
N VAL A 68 -7.17 11.94 -0.69
CA VAL A 68 -5.86 12.38 -1.23
C VAL A 68 -5.93 13.81 -1.77
N ASP A 69 -7.00 14.15 -2.49
CA ASP A 69 -7.24 15.50 -2.98
C ASP A 69 -7.34 16.51 -1.84
N TRP A 70 -8.06 16.17 -0.78
CA TRP A 70 -8.16 17.00 0.41
C TRP A 70 -6.82 17.11 1.15
N LEU A 71 -6.11 16.01 1.34
CA LEU A 71 -4.78 16.00 1.96
C LEU A 71 -3.80 16.94 1.25
N TYR A 72 -3.81 16.92 -0.09
CA TYR A 72 -2.94 17.79 -0.88
C TYR A 72 -3.37 19.26 -0.82
N ASN A 73 -4.65 19.56 -1.00
CA ASN A 73 -5.11 20.93 -1.20
C ASN A 73 -5.51 21.68 0.09
N GLN A 74 -5.73 20.97 1.21
CA GLN A 74 -6.31 21.56 2.42
C GLN A 74 -5.50 21.28 3.70
N THR A 75 -4.32 20.63 3.58
CA THR A 75 -3.49 20.31 4.74
C THR A 75 -2.03 20.71 4.52
N SER A 76 -1.21 20.59 5.57
CA SER A 76 0.23 20.80 5.50
C SER A 76 1.00 19.74 4.70
N LEU A 77 0.30 18.79 4.08
CA LEU A 77 0.88 17.75 3.23
C LEU A 77 1.02 18.18 1.77
N GLU A 78 0.59 19.39 1.40
CA GLU A 78 0.87 19.99 0.09
C GLU A 78 2.37 19.89 -0.25
N GLY A 79 2.69 19.42 -1.46
CA GLY A 79 4.08 19.24 -1.91
C GLY A 79 4.86 18.12 -1.22
N LYS A 80 4.21 17.28 -0.39
CA LYS A 80 4.81 16.09 0.27
C LYS A 80 4.16 14.78 -0.15
N ILE A 81 3.05 14.88 -0.86
CA ILE A 81 2.32 13.73 -1.41
C ILE A 81 2.02 13.96 -2.89
N ILE A 82 1.52 12.94 -3.57
CA ILE A 82 1.17 13.06 -4.98
C ILE A 82 -0.07 13.94 -5.18
N GLN A 83 -0.01 14.83 -6.17
CA GLN A 83 -1.15 15.66 -6.55
C GLN A 83 -2.04 14.96 -7.56
N LEU A 84 -3.33 14.90 -7.28
CA LEU A 84 -4.34 14.36 -8.18
C LEU A 84 -4.77 15.41 -9.21
N ILE A 85 -4.84 15.03 -10.49
CA ILE A 85 -5.34 15.89 -11.58
C ILE A 85 -6.79 15.50 -11.88
N LYS A 86 -7.71 16.45 -11.66
CA LYS A 86 -9.15 16.24 -11.92
C LYS A 86 -9.48 16.45 -13.39
N THR A 87 -10.50 15.73 -13.86
CA THR A 87 -11.07 15.99 -15.19
C THR A 87 -11.67 17.41 -15.29
N GLN A 88 -12.00 17.85 -16.50
CA GLN A 88 -12.74 19.10 -16.74
C GLN A 88 -14.05 19.16 -15.94
N THR A 89 -14.71 18.03 -15.73
CA THR A 89 -15.95 17.92 -14.94
C THR A 89 -15.72 17.70 -13.45
N LYS A 90 -14.51 18.00 -12.96
CA LYS A 90 -14.11 17.87 -11.54
C LYS A 90 -14.15 16.44 -10.98
N ARG A 91 -14.15 15.41 -11.82
CA ARG A 91 -14.09 14.01 -11.39
C ARG A 91 -12.66 13.58 -11.11
N PHE A 92 -12.48 12.65 -10.18
CA PHE A 92 -11.18 12.13 -9.76
C PHE A 92 -10.63 11.03 -10.69
N LYS A 93 -11.51 10.34 -11.41
CA LYS A 93 -11.16 9.26 -12.33
C LYS A 93 -11.96 9.37 -13.62
N VAL A 94 -11.48 8.68 -14.65
CA VAL A 94 -12.23 8.35 -15.87
C VAL A 94 -12.37 6.85 -15.94
N GLU A 95 -13.47 6.34 -16.45
CA GLU A 95 -13.65 4.92 -16.72
C GLU A 95 -14.41 4.68 -18.03
N ASP A 96 -14.06 3.59 -18.68
CA ASP A 96 -14.77 3.00 -19.80
C ASP A 96 -15.18 1.55 -19.48
N GLU A 97 -15.57 0.78 -20.49
CA GLU A 97 -15.98 -0.63 -20.32
C GLU A 97 -14.83 -1.51 -19.79
N SER A 98 -13.59 -1.20 -20.16
CA SER A 98 -12.42 -2.07 -19.93
C SER A 98 -11.47 -1.56 -18.85
N TYR A 99 -11.41 -0.24 -18.63
CA TYR A 99 -10.37 0.36 -17.80
C TYR A 99 -10.89 1.48 -16.89
N VAL A 100 -10.12 1.73 -15.82
CA VAL A 100 -10.23 2.92 -14.97
C VAL A 100 -8.91 3.68 -15.04
N TYR A 101 -8.97 5.00 -15.23
CA TYR A 101 -7.84 5.89 -15.43
C TYR A 101 -7.80 6.95 -14.33
N ILE A 102 -6.63 7.13 -13.72
CA ILE A 102 -6.39 8.16 -12.70
C ILE A 102 -5.12 8.91 -13.09
N LEU A 103 -5.24 10.23 -13.18
CA LEU A 103 -4.14 11.10 -13.58
C LEU A 103 -3.61 11.86 -12.37
N PHE A 104 -2.29 11.88 -12.24
CA PHE A 104 -1.57 12.61 -11.21
C PHE A 104 -0.53 13.53 -11.85
N ASP A 105 -0.13 14.56 -11.12
CA ASP A 105 1.07 15.31 -11.47
C ASP A 105 2.31 14.41 -11.31
N TYR A 106 3.31 14.59 -12.18
CA TYR A 106 4.49 13.74 -12.15
C TYR A 106 5.53 14.28 -11.18
N ILE A 107 5.90 13.49 -10.20
CA ILE A 107 6.97 13.85 -9.28
C ILE A 107 8.31 13.47 -9.89
N GLU A 108 9.10 14.49 -10.28
CA GLU A 108 10.48 14.28 -10.69
C GLU A 108 11.34 13.93 -9.48
N GLY A 109 11.95 12.75 -9.53
CA GLY A 109 12.78 12.25 -8.45
C GLY A 109 13.18 10.80 -8.65
N LYS A 110 13.74 10.22 -7.61
CA LYS A 110 14.14 8.81 -7.59
C LYS A 110 13.37 8.07 -6.51
N THR A 111 12.72 6.98 -6.91
CA THR A 111 12.16 6.04 -5.94
C THR A 111 13.30 5.49 -5.06
N VAL A 112 13.11 5.46 -3.76
CA VAL A 112 14.11 4.91 -2.82
C VAL A 112 14.40 3.45 -3.14
N GLY A 113 13.37 2.63 -3.38
CA GLY A 113 13.49 1.26 -3.87
C GLY A 113 14.36 0.38 -2.98
N LYS A 114 15.51 -0.06 -3.51
CA LYS A 114 16.48 -0.91 -2.76
C LYS A 114 17.48 -0.12 -1.91
N GLN A 115 17.44 1.22 -1.98
CA GLN A 115 18.34 2.07 -1.20
C GLN A 115 17.79 2.31 0.21
N SER A 116 18.62 2.81 1.10
CA SER A 116 18.19 3.30 2.41
C SER A 116 17.99 4.81 2.37
N LEU A 117 17.09 5.32 3.22
CA LEU A 117 16.92 6.75 3.44
C LEU A 117 18.15 7.32 4.17
N LYS A 118 18.54 8.56 3.81
CA LYS A 118 19.50 9.35 4.56
C LYS A 118 18.83 9.92 5.82
N GLU A 119 19.62 10.31 6.81
CA GLU A 119 19.13 10.83 8.10
C GLU A 119 18.13 12.00 7.92
N GLU A 120 18.46 12.98 7.08
CA GLU A 120 17.57 14.13 6.82
C GLU A 120 16.24 13.69 6.19
N GLN A 121 16.26 12.65 5.35
CA GLN A 121 15.07 12.09 4.72
C GLN A 121 14.22 11.30 5.74
N VAL A 122 14.88 10.61 6.69
CA VAL A 122 14.19 9.91 7.78
C VAL A 122 13.47 10.89 8.69
N ILE A 123 14.11 12.00 9.03
CA ILE A 123 13.50 13.09 9.82
C ILE A 123 12.27 13.64 9.10
N LYS A 124 12.37 13.91 7.79
CA LYS A 124 11.24 14.38 6.97
C LYS A 124 10.12 13.36 6.88
N LEU A 125 10.44 12.05 6.76
CA LEU A 125 9.43 11.00 6.80
C LEU A 125 8.67 11.01 8.13
N ALA A 126 9.38 11.13 9.26
CA ALA A 126 8.74 11.22 10.58
C ALA A 126 7.84 12.46 10.70
N GLU A 127 8.23 13.59 10.12
CA GLU A 127 7.42 14.81 10.07
C GLU A 127 6.16 14.65 9.22
N ILE A 128 6.25 14.03 8.04
CA ILE A 128 5.10 13.77 7.17
C ILE A 128 4.10 12.83 7.87
N VAL A 129 4.60 11.73 8.45
CA VAL A 129 3.76 10.76 9.17
C VAL A 129 3.13 11.39 10.41
N SER A 130 3.87 12.21 11.14
CA SER A 130 3.33 12.96 12.30
C SER A 130 2.23 13.94 11.87
N GLN A 131 2.44 14.68 10.77
CA GLN A 131 1.43 15.61 10.24
C GLN A 131 0.15 14.86 9.84
N LEU A 132 0.27 13.72 9.16
CA LEU A 132 -0.87 12.87 8.80
C LEU A 132 -1.64 12.39 10.05
N HIS A 133 -0.92 11.89 11.06
CA HIS A 133 -1.51 11.33 12.27
C HIS A 133 -2.14 12.36 13.22
N ASN A 134 -1.80 13.64 13.05
CA ASN A 134 -2.35 14.73 13.87
C ASN A 134 -3.42 15.56 13.13
N LEU A 135 -3.91 15.07 11.98
CA LEU A 135 -5.04 15.71 11.32
C LEU A 135 -6.31 15.50 12.16
N GLU A 136 -6.98 16.60 12.42
CA GLU A 136 -8.27 16.67 13.11
C GLU A 136 -9.36 17.12 12.10
N ASP A 137 -10.62 17.05 12.50
CA ASP A 137 -11.77 17.55 11.72
C ASP A 137 -11.80 17.03 10.27
N LEU A 138 -11.70 15.70 10.12
CA LEU A 138 -11.72 15.05 8.80
C LEU A 138 -13.07 15.28 8.09
N PRO A 139 -13.12 15.90 6.88
CA PRO A 139 -14.35 16.34 6.24
C PRO A 139 -15.09 15.23 5.45
N PHE A 140 -14.78 13.97 5.72
CA PHE A 140 -15.34 12.80 5.01
C PHE A 140 -15.79 11.72 6.00
N ASP A 141 -16.65 10.80 5.52
CA ASP A 141 -17.10 9.67 6.33
C ASP A 141 -15.97 8.65 6.50
N ILE A 142 -15.42 8.60 7.72
CA ILE A 142 -14.34 7.67 8.09
C ILE A 142 -14.80 6.22 8.24
N LYS A 143 -16.11 5.93 8.34
CA LYS A 143 -16.62 4.57 8.61
C LYS A 143 -16.15 3.56 7.59
N GLN A 144 -16.04 3.96 6.31
CA GLN A 144 -15.65 3.07 5.22
C GLN A 144 -14.17 2.71 5.23
N ILE A 145 -13.34 3.51 5.90
CA ILE A 145 -11.90 3.31 6.04
C ILE A 145 -11.46 2.97 7.46
N THR A 146 -12.41 2.87 8.41
CA THR A 146 -12.08 2.55 9.80
C THR A 146 -11.58 1.13 9.92
N GLU A 147 -10.45 0.95 10.60
CA GLU A 147 -9.88 -0.36 10.90
C GLU A 147 -10.82 -1.20 11.76
N THR A 148 -11.05 -2.42 11.34
CA THR A 148 -11.91 -3.39 12.04
C THR A 148 -11.14 -4.54 12.66
N PHE A 149 -9.81 -4.52 12.55
CA PHE A 149 -8.92 -5.62 12.94
C PHE A 149 -9.33 -6.95 12.33
N HIS A 150 -9.76 -6.92 11.06
CA HIS A 150 -10.16 -8.10 10.31
C HIS A 150 -9.65 -8.06 8.87
N LEU A 151 -9.04 -9.15 8.42
CA LEU A 151 -8.60 -9.34 7.04
C LEU A 151 -9.18 -10.64 6.48
N SER A 152 -10.03 -10.53 5.46
CA SER A 152 -10.65 -11.69 4.80
C SER A 152 -9.63 -12.62 4.14
N SER A 153 -8.48 -12.08 3.69
CA SER A 153 -7.37 -12.85 3.13
C SER A 153 -6.82 -13.88 4.12
N ILE A 154 -6.69 -13.51 5.42
CA ILE A 154 -6.21 -14.44 6.44
C ILE A 154 -7.24 -15.53 6.76
N SER A 155 -8.53 -15.19 6.73
CA SER A 155 -9.59 -16.19 6.87
C SER A 155 -9.58 -17.19 5.70
N LYS A 156 -9.39 -16.70 4.47
CA LYS A 156 -9.23 -17.56 3.29
C LYS A 156 -7.95 -18.41 3.36
N LEU A 157 -6.83 -17.83 3.80
CA LEU A 157 -5.59 -18.58 4.01
C LEU A 157 -5.81 -19.74 5.00
N ARG A 158 -6.51 -19.51 6.10
CA ARG A 158 -6.89 -20.54 7.05
C ARG A 158 -7.73 -21.62 6.38
N ASP A 159 -8.75 -21.23 5.62
CA ASP A 159 -9.62 -22.18 4.91
C ASP A 159 -8.84 -23.05 3.90
N TRP A 160 -7.89 -22.46 3.18
CA TRP A 160 -7.03 -23.23 2.25
C TRP A 160 -6.18 -24.25 2.99
N ILE A 161 -5.59 -23.89 4.12
CA ILE A 161 -4.76 -24.79 4.92
C ILE A 161 -5.61 -25.91 5.54
N ASP A 162 -6.77 -25.58 6.09
CA ASP A 162 -7.59 -26.54 6.86
C ASP A 162 -8.47 -27.43 5.98
N LYS A 163 -8.95 -26.93 4.81
CA LYS A 163 -10.00 -27.59 4.01
C LYS A 163 -9.57 -27.96 2.59
N SER A 164 -8.59 -27.29 2.02
CA SER A 164 -8.26 -27.38 0.60
C SER A 164 -6.76 -27.51 0.34
N PHE A 165 -5.98 -27.90 1.34
CA PHE A 165 -4.52 -27.99 1.23
C PHE A 165 -4.09 -28.90 0.06
N ASP A 166 -4.71 -30.07 -0.08
CA ASP A 166 -4.39 -31.04 -1.14
C ASP A 166 -4.80 -30.56 -2.55
N GLN A 167 -5.60 -29.50 -2.65
CA GLN A 167 -5.99 -28.90 -3.93
C GLN A 167 -5.01 -27.81 -4.42
N LEU A 168 -4.08 -27.39 -3.57
CA LEU A 168 -3.03 -26.46 -3.96
C LEU A 168 -2.01 -27.13 -4.89
N LYS A 169 -1.44 -26.34 -5.80
CA LYS A 169 -0.36 -26.84 -6.70
C LYS A 169 0.80 -27.45 -5.89
N ILE A 170 1.38 -28.53 -6.39
CA ILE A 170 2.45 -29.29 -5.70
C ILE A 170 3.57 -28.38 -5.21
N ALA A 171 4.04 -27.45 -6.04
CA ALA A 171 5.12 -26.54 -5.67
C ALA A 171 4.79 -25.60 -4.49
N ILE A 172 3.50 -25.23 -4.33
CA ILE A 172 3.02 -24.47 -3.17
C ILE A 172 3.04 -25.37 -1.93
N ASN A 173 2.52 -26.59 -2.04
CA ASN A 173 2.48 -27.55 -0.93
C ASN A 173 3.87 -27.90 -0.41
N GLU A 174 4.86 -28.06 -1.29
CA GLU A 174 6.25 -28.29 -0.90
C GLU A 174 6.84 -27.16 -0.04
N ILE A 175 6.41 -25.91 -0.24
CA ILE A 175 6.84 -24.78 0.56
C ILE A 175 6.07 -24.72 1.89
N LEU A 176 4.76 -24.93 1.86
CA LEU A 176 3.91 -24.78 3.04
C LEU A 176 4.02 -25.96 4.01
N LYS A 177 4.05 -27.20 3.51
CA LYS A 177 3.98 -28.43 4.33
C LYS A 177 5.01 -28.47 5.47
N PRO A 178 6.30 -28.18 5.28
CA PRO A 178 7.28 -28.20 6.37
C PRO A 178 7.12 -27.06 7.37
N ASN A 179 6.26 -26.07 7.07
CA ASN A 179 6.07 -24.86 7.86
C ASN A 179 4.64 -24.73 8.43
N LEU A 180 3.76 -25.71 8.22
CA LEU A 180 2.35 -25.65 8.61
C LEU A 180 2.14 -25.34 10.09
N SER A 181 2.93 -25.94 10.99
CA SER A 181 2.83 -25.68 12.43
C SER A 181 3.13 -24.22 12.77
N THR A 182 4.12 -23.61 12.09
CA THR A 182 4.46 -22.19 12.27
C THR A 182 3.36 -21.30 11.71
N ILE A 183 2.89 -21.58 10.50
CA ILE A 183 1.82 -20.80 9.86
C ILE A 183 0.56 -20.85 10.72
N ASN A 184 0.12 -22.02 11.15
CA ASN A 184 -1.07 -22.19 12.01
C ASN A 184 -0.95 -21.47 13.34
N ARG A 185 0.23 -21.48 13.96
CA ARG A 185 0.49 -20.72 15.18
C ARG A 185 0.36 -19.21 14.94
N GLN A 186 0.96 -18.69 13.87
CA GLN A 186 0.91 -17.27 13.53
C GLN A 186 -0.52 -16.81 13.17
N ILE A 187 -1.28 -17.63 12.45
CA ILE A 187 -2.69 -17.36 12.18
C ILE A 187 -3.49 -17.33 13.50
N SER A 188 -3.23 -18.28 14.41
CA SER A 188 -3.93 -18.33 15.71
C SER A 188 -3.59 -17.12 16.58
N GLU A 189 -2.32 -16.67 16.59
CA GLU A 189 -1.87 -15.46 17.27
C GLU A 189 -2.55 -14.22 16.67
N TRP A 190 -2.63 -14.13 15.34
CA TRP A 190 -3.33 -13.05 14.67
C TRP A 190 -4.82 -12.98 15.07
N TYR A 191 -5.53 -14.11 15.10
CA TYR A 191 -6.92 -14.15 15.56
C TYR A 191 -7.08 -13.73 17.02
N HIS A 192 -6.14 -14.14 17.88
CA HIS A 192 -6.13 -13.70 19.27
C HIS A 192 -5.97 -12.18 19.39
N LEU A 193 -4.96 -11.60 18.72
CA LEU A 193 -4.74 -10.16 18.70
C LEU A 193 -5.95 -9.41 18.10
N SER A 194 -6.49 -9.89 16.99
CA SER A 194 -7.69 -9.34 16.36
C SER A 194 -8.86 -9.23 17.36
N LYS A 195 -9.11 -10.30 18.13
CA LYS A 195 -10.17 -10.30 19.15
C LYS A 195 -9.89 -9.30 20.27
N VAL A 196 -8.68 -9.32 20.81
CA VAL A 196 -8.28 -8.44 21.93
C VAL A 196 -8.35 -6.97 21.51
N LEU A 197 -7.88 -6.63 20.30
CA LEU A 197 -7.81 -5.24 19.83
C LEU A 197 -9.18 -4.66 19.51
N LYS A 198 -10.16 -5.45 19.11
CA LYS A 198 -11.56 -5.01 18.91
C LYS A 198 -12.24 -4.53 20.19
N GLU A 199 -11.81 -5.03 21.33
CA GLU A 199 -12.36 -4.69 22.65
C GLU A 199 -11.58 -3.56 23.34
N LYS A 200 -10.40 -3.17 22.80
CA LYS A 200 -9.57 -2.09 23.37
C LYS A 200 -10.02 -0.71 22.89
N HIS A 201 -10.02 0.25 23.80
CA HIS A 201 -10.11 1.67 23.44
C HIS A 201 -8.76 2.15 22.90
N LEU A 202 -8.65 2.22 21.57
CA LEU A 202 -7.45 2.69 20.88
C LEU A 202 -7.69 4.07 20.27
N ARG A 203 -6.66 4.91 20.26
CA ARG A 203 -6.71 6.20 19.57
C ARG A 203 -6.44 5.95 18.08
N PHE A 204 -7.39 6.34 17.25
CA PHE A 204 -7.29 6.23 15.79
C PHE A 204 -6.91 7.58 15.17
N CYS A 205 -6.24 7.53 14.03
CA CYS A 205 -5.91 8.65 13.18
C CYS A 205 -5.92 8.22 11.72
N LEU A 206 -5.76 9.16 10.81
CA LEU A 206 -5.61 8.85 9.40
C LEU A 206 -4.22 8.26 9.16
N CYS A 207 -4.13 7.07 8.55
CA CYS A 207 -2.90 6.33 8.28
C CYS A 207 -2.79 5.99 6.79
N HIS A 208 -1.59 6.01 6.26
CA HIS A 208 -1.28 5.59 4.89
C HIS A 208 -1.34 4.08 4.70
N THR A 209 -0.86 3.33 5.69
CA THR A 209 -0.79 1.85 5.85
C THR A 209 0.19 1.10 4.94
N ASP A 210 0.85 1.76 3.99
CA ASP A 210 1.79 1.12 3.06
C ASP A 210 3.06 1.96 2.85
N ILE A 211 3.68 2.43 3.94
CA ILE A 211 4.89 3.26 3.91
C ILE A 211 6.11 2.36 3.71
N HIS A 212 6.52 2.16 2.47
CA HIS A 212 7.73 1.42 2.12
C HIS A 212 8.54 2.13 1.04
N HIS A 213 9.79 1.71 0.84
CA HIS A 213 10.76 2.40 -0.03
C HIS A 213 10.30 2.57 -1.50
N TRP A 214 9.41 1.71 -2.01
CA TRP A 214 8.87 1.83 -3.36
C TRP A 214 7.78 2.89 -3.47
N ASN A 215 7.16 3.27 -2.34
CA ASN A 215 6.16 4.32 -2.24
C ASN A 215 6.75 5.67 -1.80
N ILE A 216 8.08 5.79 -1.78
CA ILE A 216 8.79 7.02 -1.43
C ILE A 216 9.63 7.49 -2.61
N ILE A 217 9.39 8.71 -3.09
CA ILE A 217 10.25 9.41 -4.05
C ILE A 217 11.07 10.47 -3.30
N THR A 218 12.34 10.61 -3.67
CA THR A 218 13.22 11.66 -3.18
C THR A 218 13.72 12.54 -4.32
N ARG A 219 13.73 13.87 -4.08
CA ARG A 219 14.34 14.89 -4.95
C ARG A 219 15.21 15.79 -4.11
N GLY A 220 16.53 15.51 -4.10
CA GLY A 220 17.45 16.11 -3.13
C GLY A 220 17.05 15.73 -1.70
N GLU A 221 16.75 16.72 -0.88
CA GLU A 221 16.25 16.53 0.49
C GLU A 221 14.72 16.37 0.58
N GLN A 222 13.99 16.71 -0.47
CA GLN A 222 12.53 16.57 -0.49
C GLN A 222 12.12 15.10 -0.55
N LEU A 223 11.03 14.78 0.14
CA LEU A 223 10.44 13.44 0.18
C LEU A 223 8.96 13.53 -0.15
N TYR A 224 8.51 12.60 -0.98
CA TYR A 224 7.12 12.49 -1.41
C TYR A 224 6.61 11.09 -1.12
N LEU A 225 5.45 11.01 -0.49
CA LEU A 225 4.76 9.75 -0.20
C LEU A 225 3.70 9.47 -1.26
N LEU A 226 3.76 8.28 -1.85
CA LEU A 226 2.93 7.82 -2.95
C LEU A 226 2.02 6.67 -2.51
N ASP A 227 1.07 6.33 -3.38
CA ASP A 227 0.26 5.12 -3.30
C ASP A 227 -0.63 5.02 -2.06
N TRP A 228 -1.63 5.88 -2.02
CA TRP A 228 -2.57 6.06 -0.92
C TRP A 228 -3.77 5.09 -0.94
N GLU A 229 -3.71 4.03 -1.75
CA GLU A 229 -4.84 3.08 -1.90
C GLU A 229 -5.20 2.37 -0.60
N GLY A 230 -4.22 2.23 0.29
CA GLY A 230 -4.35 1.60 1.59
C GLY A 230 -4.88 2.50 2.71
N ILE A 231 -5.22 3.76 2.44
CA ILE A 231 -5.57 4.74 3.49
C ILE A 231 -6.64 4.22 4.44
N LYS A 232 -6.39 4.37 5.74
CA LYS A 232 -7.30 3.93 6.81
C LYS A 232 -7.38 4.94 7.94
N PHE A 233 -8.50 4.93 8.65
CA PHE A 233 -8.61 5.49 9.98
C PHE A 233 -8.31 4.37 10.98
N ALA A 234 -7.12 4.39 11.58
CA ALA A 234 -6.53 3.27 12.31
C ALA A 234 -5.59 3.76 13.42
N PRO A 235 -5.14 2.89 14.33
CA PRO A 235 -4.06 3.22 15.24
C PRO A 235 -2.77 3.54 14.47
N ARG A 236 -1.93 4.42 15.03
CA ARG A 236 -0.67 4.90 14.44
C ARG A 236 0.29 3.79 14.04
N GLU A 237 0.22 2.66 14.70
CA GLU A 237 0.99 1.45 14.39
C GLU A 237 0.70 0.89 13.00
N ALA A 238 -0.43 1.26 12.37
CA ALA A 238 -0.75 0.92 10.99
C ALA A 238 0.22 1.52 9.95
N ASP A 239 0.96 2.57 10.32
CA ASP A 239 2.05 3.12 9.53
C ASP A 239 3.43 2.74 10.10
N ILE A 240 3.56 2.72 11.43
CA ILE A 240 4.83 2.48 12.11
C ILE A 240 5.37 1.07 11.83
N PHE A 241 4.50 0.05 11.65
CA PHE A 241 4.93 -1.33 11.46
C PHE A 241 5.85 -1.51 10.24
N SER A 242 5.61 -0.77 9.16
CA SER A 242 6.40 -0.86 7.93
C SER A 242 7.80 -0.26 8.07
N ILE A 243 7.94 0.73 8.97
CA ILE A 243 9.19 1.42 9.29
C ILE A 243 9.93 0.69 10.41
N TYR A 244 9.23 -0.01 11.30
CA TYR A 244 9.78 -0.69 12.46
C TYR A 244 10.90 -1.69 12.13
N GLN A 245 10.86 -2.32 10.97
CA GLN A 245 11.88 -3.28 10.54
C GLN A 245 13.04 -2.64 9.76
N GLN A 246 13.02 -1.32 9.54
CA GLN A 246 14.05 -0.62 8.79
C GLN A 246 15.25 -0.29 9.67
N PRO A 247 16.48 -0.26 9.10
CA PRO A 247 17.69 0.07 9.85
C PRO A 247 17.66 1.46 10.50
N TYR A 248 16.87 2.38 9.96
CA TYR A 248 16.73 3.76 10.43
C TYR A 248 15.56 3.98 11.40
N PHE A 249 14.95 2.90 11.90
CA PHE A 249 13.79 3.01 12.79
C PHE A 249 14.07 3.88 14.03
N ASP A 250 15.24 3.73 14.65
CA ASP A 250 15.59 4.48 15.87
C ASP A 250 15.63 6.00 15.62
N SER A 251 16.14 6.45 14.46
CA SER A 251 16.12 7.86 14.07
C SER A 251 14.70 8.35 13.78
N PHE A 252 13.92 7.53 13.06
CA PHE A 252 12.52 7.84 12.77
C PHE A 252 11.71 8.00 14.06
N ILE A 253 11.75 7.00 14.95
CA ILE A 253 10.89 6.98 16.14
C ILE A 253 11.27 8.06 17.16
N ARG A 254 12.57 8.39 17.27
CA ARG A 254 13.03 9.51 18.09
C ARG A 254 12.40 10.83 17.63
N ARG A 255 12.51 11.14 16.32
CA ARG A 255 11.89 12.35 15.77
C ARG A 255 10.38 12.34 15.89
N TYR A 256 9.77 11.18 15.66
CA TYR A 256 8.32 11.01 15.78
C TYR A 256 7.82 11.26 17.22
N TYR A 257 8.54 10.80 18.26
CA TYR A 257 8.22 11.08 19.68
C TYR A 257 8.41 12.55 20.06
N GLU A 258 9.42 13.23 19.51
CA GLU A 258 9.57 14.67 19.71
C GLU A 258 8.34 15.44 19.22
N LEU A 259 7.75 15.02 18.12
CA LEU A 259 6.55 15.62 17.52
C LEU A 259 5.24 15.14 18.17
N ASN A 260 5.27 14.01 18.87
CA ASN A 260 4.12 13.36 19.49
C ASN A 260 4.47 12.87 20.91
N PRO A 261 4.70 13.76 21.87
CA PRO A 261 5.22 13.40 23.19
C PRO A 261 4.28 12.48 23.99
N ASP A 262 2.97 12.51 23.72
CA ASP A 262 1.97 11.68 24.40
C ASP A 262 1.80 10.30 23.76
N TYR A 263 2.54 10.00 22.69
CA TYR A 263 2.44 8.72 21.99
C TYR A 263 3.48 7.73 22.51
N GLN A 264 3.03 6.51 22.72
CA GLN A 264 3.88 5.35 22.96
C GLN A 264 3.39 4.19 22.09
N ILE A 265 4.32 3.42 21.52
CA ILE A 265 3.98 2.26 20.71
C ILE A 265 3.19 1.24 21.53
N ASN A 266 2.02 0.87 21.02
CA ASN A 266 1.28 -0.29 21.51
C ASN A 266 1.76 -1.54 20.78
N TYR A 267 2.56 -2.35 21.47
CA TYR A 267 3.19 -3.52 20.86
C TYR A 267 2.21 -4.63 20.43
N ASP A 268 1.04 -4.76 21.06
CA ASP A 268 0.01 -5.69 20.57
C ASP A 268 -0.54 -5.24 19.22
N VAL A 269 -0.76 -3.93 19.04
CA VAL A 269 -1.21 -3.34 17.77
C VAL A 269 -0.11 -3.46 16.70
N LEU A 270 1.13 -3.14 17.06
CA LEU A 270 2.27 -3.30 16.16
C LEU A 270 2.43 -4.75 15.69
N GLN A 271 2.34 -5.70 16.61
CA GLN A 271 2.43 -7.13 16.29
C GLN A 271 1.28 -7.59 15.39
N PHE A 272 0.06 -7.09 15.63
CA PHE A 272 -1.06 -7.36 14.74
C PHE A 272 -0.78 -6.94 13.30
N TYR A 273 -0.26 -5.73 13.04
CA TYR A 273 0.05 -5.27 11.68
C TYR A 273 1.24 -6.01 11.07
N LEU A 274 2.27 -6.32 11.84
CA LEU A 274 3.41 -7.13 11.38
C LEU A 274 2.97 -8.53 10.93
N LEU A 275 2.09 -9.18 11.69
CA LEU A 275 1.52 -10.47 11.33
C LEU A 275 0.55 -10.37 10.15
N SER A 276 -0.31 -9.34 10.16
CA SER A 276 -1.25 -9.07 9.07
C SER A 276 -0.53 -8.97 7.73
N ARG A 277 0.54 -8.18 7.65
CA ARG A 277 1.30 -8.01 6.40
C ARG A 277 1.90 -9.33 5.93
N LYS A 278 2.58 -10.06 6.80
CA LYS A 278 3.23 -11.33 6.43
C LYS A 278 2.24 -12.40 5.99
N LEU A 279 1.13 -12.55 6.71
CA LEU A 279 0.10 -13.54 6.37
C LEU A 279 -0.63 -13.14 5.09
N GLN A 280 -0.84 -11.85 4.86
CA GLN A 280 -1.43 -11.34 3.63
C GLN A 280 -0.50 -11.56 2.44
N ASP A 281 0.80 -11.28 2.55
CA ASP A 281 1.78 -11.53 1.48
C ASP A 281 1.80 -13.03 1.11
N ILE A 282 1.78 -13.93 2.11
CA ILE A 282 1.69 -15.37 1.87
C ILE A 282 0.40 -15.73 1.12
N PHE A 283 -0.74 -15.18 1.53
CA PHE A 283 -2.02 -15.40 0.88
C PHE A 283 -1.98 -14.94 -0.59
N GLU A 284 -1.51 -13.72 -0.85
CA GLU A 284 -1.45 -13.12 -2.18
C GLU A 284 -0.54 -13.92 -3.13
N PHE A 285 0.64 -14.37 -2.67
CA PHE A 285 1.49 -15.24 -3.48
C PHE A 285 0.87 -16.60 -3.76
N ILE A 286 0.16 -17.20 -2.79
CA ILE A 286 -0.58 -18.45 -3.04
C ILE A 286 -1.70 -18.21 -4.06
N GLU A 287 -2.48 -17.14 -3.92
CA GLU A 287 -3.58 -16.79 -4.83
C GLU A 287 -3.07 -16.61 -6.27
N GLN A 288 -2.02 -15.84 -6.46
CA GLN A 288 -1.39 -15.63 -7.77
C GLN A 288 -0.85 -16.94 -8.37
N LEU A 289 -0.07 -17.69 -7.59
CA LEU A 289 0.48 -18.97 -8.05
C LEU A 289 -0.60 -19.99 -8.40
N GLN A 290 -1.72 -19.99 -7.71
CA GLN A 290 -2.81 -20.95 -7.88
C GLN A 290 -3.71 -20.60 -9.05
N PHE A 291 -4.05 -19.32 -9.22
CA PHE A 291 -5.18 -18.90 -10.06
C PHE A 291 -4.81 -17.97 -11.22
N ASP A 292 -3.63 -17.33 -11.20
CA ASP A 292 -3.25 -16.42 -12.27
C ASP A 292 -2.48 -17.15 -13.39
N GLU A 293 -2.59 -16.62 -14.61
CA GLU A 293 -1.81 -17.04 -15.77
C GLU A 293 -0.44 -16.34 -15.77
N LEU A 294 0.52 -16.95 -15.07
CA LEU A 294 1.87 -16.44 -14.93
C LEU A 294 2.79 -17.05 -16.01
N ASN A 295 3.70 -16.25 -16.56
CA ASN A 295 4.79 -16.81 -17.34
C ASN A 295 5.81 -17.53 -16.44
N GLN A 296 6.77 -18.26 -17.02
CA GLN A 296 7.73 -19.07 -16.26
C GLN A 296 8.61 -18.27 -15.30
N GLU A 297 8.98 -17.04 -15.67
CA GLU A 297 9.83 -16.19 -14.83
C GLU A 297 9.03 -15.64 -13.66
N GLU A 298 7.83 -15.12 -13.89
CA GLU A 298 6.90 -14.66 -12.87
C GLU A 298 6.55 -15.78 -11.89
N TYR A 299 6.25 -16.98 -12.39
CA TYR A 299 5.94 -18.14 -11.55
C TYR A 299 7.11 -18.50 -10.62
N LYS A 300 8.33 -18.57 -11.15
CA LYS A 300 9.54 -18.83 -10.33
C LYS A 300 9.80 -17.73 -9.30
N MET A 301 9.61 -16.49 -9.69
CA MET A 301 9.77 -15.33 -8.82
C MET A 301 8.78 -15.37 -7.65
N ASN A 302 7.51 -15.63 -7.92
CA ASN A 302 6.47 -15.73 -6.91
C ASN A 302 6.69 -16.91 -5.96
N LEU A 303 7.18 -18.07 -6.44
CA LEU A 303 7.58 -19.18 -5.57
C LEU A 303 8.72 -18.79 -4.61
N ASN A 304 9.68 -18.01 -5.10
CA ASN A 304 10.78 -17.52 -4.28
C ASN A 304 10.31 -16.52 -3.22
N TYR A 305 9.39 -15.62 -3.58
CA TYR A 305 8.78 -14.70 -2.61
C TYR A 305 7.96 -15.47 -1.57
N LEU A 306 7.10 -16.39 -1.98
CA LEU A 306 6.36 -17.24 -1.04
C LEU A 306 7.29 -17.96 -0.05
N ARG A 307 8.38 -18.56 -0.56
CA ARG A 307 9.37 -19.23 0.29
C ARG A 307 10.04 -18.28 1.28
N LYS A 308 10.36 -17.06 0.84
CA LYS A 308 10.96 -16.03 1.69
C LYS A 308 9.99 -15.59 2.81
N GLU A 309 8.73 -15.31 2.47
CA GLU A 309 7.74 -14.88 3.47
C GLU A 309 7.41 -15.98 4.48
N VAL A 310 7.24 -17.22 4.04
CA VAL A 310 7.02 -18.38 4.93
C VAL A 310 8.20 -18.59 5.88
N ASN A 311 9.45 -18.51 5.38
CA ASN A 311 10.63 -18.61 6.23
C ASN A 311 10.75 -17.43 7.21
N GLY A 312 10.37 -16.24 6.79
CA GLY A 312 10.38 -15.02 7.61
C GLY A 312 9.41 -15.07 8.80
N LEU A 313 8.39 -15.94 8.79
CA LEU A 313 7.50 -16.15 9.93
C LEU A 313 8.23 -16.70 11.19
N LYS A 314 9.34 -17.40 11.01
CA LYS A 314 10.16 -17.94 12.13
C LYS A 314 10.91 -16.84 12.89
N GLU A 315 11.20 -15.71 12.24
CA GLU A 315 12.00 -14.62 12.79
C GLU A 315 11.16 -13.63 13.60
N THR A 316 9.87 -13.46 13.24
CA THR A 316 8.93 -12.59 13.98
C THR A 316 8.73 -13.03 15.42
N SER A 317 8.88 -14.32 15.73
CA SER A 317 8.80 -14.86 17.09
C SER A 317 10.07 -14.65 17.93
N LYS A 318 11.17 -14.12 17.36
CA LYS A 318 12.45 -13.98 18.06
C LYS A 318 12.77 -12.56 18.54
N ARG A 319 12.13 -11.52 18.02
CA ARG A 319 12.25 -10.18 18.59
C ARG A 319 11.30 -10.04 19.77
N LYS A 320 11.67 -10.63 20.92
CA LYS A 320 11.19 -10.14 22.22
C LYS A 320 11.80 -8.75 22.38
N ILE A 321 10.94 -7.79 22.41
CA ILE A 321 11.21 -6.38 22.75
C ILE A 321 11.46 -6.29 24.24
#